data_eebc575b332c2cbaf667a8ab7cf1b53f
#
_entry.id   eebc575b332c2cbaf667a8ab7cf1b53f
#
_cell.length_a   1.000
_cell.length_b   1.000
_cell.length_c   1.000
_cell.angle_alpha   90.00
_cell.angle_beta   90.00
_cell.angle_gamma   90.00
#
_symmetry.space_group_name_H-M   'P 1'
#
loop_
_entity.id
_entity.type
_entity.pdbx_description
1 polymer ?
#
loop_
_entity_poly.entity_id
_entity_poly.type
_entity_poly.pdbx_seq_one_letter_code
_entity_poly.pdbx_strand_id
1 'polypeptide(L)'
;MKLAAVVKKEFLQIRRDPLTLFMLVFFPTALLLFFGYVLSFDVRNVRLGVLDLDVSDSSRAFIRQLASGGYFQMAMRFAGRGEADTALERGSVMAAVVIPKGFGEALSKGGTAAVQGMIDGSDSRKAAIVQGYLQAYATAFSRQALGEWAARLGRRPVIPVEVEGRVWYNPELKSS
;
A
#
# COMPACT_ATOMS: atom_id res chain seq x y z
N MET A 1 -2.33 25.44 49.24
CA MET A 1 -3.80 25.50 49.40
C MET A 1 -4.49 26.52 48.47
N LYS A 2 -3.84 27.60 48.00
CA LYS A 2 -4.47 28.62 47.12
C LYS A 2 -4.77 28.10 45.69
N LEU A 3 -3.93 27.23 45.14
CA LEU A 3 -4.10 26.69 43.76
C LEU A 3 -5.38 25.84 43.61
N ALA A 4 -5.65 24.94 44.56
CA ALA A 4 -6.85 24.10 44.53
C ALA A 4 -8.15 24.89 44.62
N ALA A 5 -8.15 26.02 45.37
CA ALA A 5 -9.31 26.91 45.46
C ALA A 5 -9.56 27.65 44.13
N VAL A 6 -8.50 28.07 43.44
CA VAL A 6 -8.60 28.70 42.11
C VAL A 6 -9.13 27.71 41.07
N VAL A 7 -8.56 26.53 41.00
CA VAL A 7 -9.02 25.46 40.06
C VAL A 7 -10.50 25.13 40.29
N LYS A 8 -10.91 24.99 41.54
CA LYS A 8 -12.32 24.72 41.88
C LYS A 8 -13.25 25.86 41.45
N LYS A 9 -12.83 27.11 41.63
CA LYS A 9 -13.59 28.29 41.21
C LYS A 9 -13.75 28.29 39.67
N GLU A 10 -12.66 28.14 38.93
CA GLU A 10 -12.67 28.13 37.46
C GLU A 10 -13.53 26.98 36.91
N PHE A 11 -13.43 25.78 37.48
CA PHE A 11 -14.25 24.66 37.10
C PHE A 11 -15.76 24.91 37.32
N LEU A 12 -16.12 25.53 38.45
CA LEU A 12 -17.51 25.87 38.72
C LEU A 12 -18.02 26.99 37.79
N GLN A 13 -17.14 27.89 37.36
CA GLN A 13 -17.47 28.96 36.43
C GLN A 13 -17.74 28.41 35.04
N ILE A 14 -16.86 27.51 34.51
CA ILE A 14 -17.06 26.84 33.24
C ILE A 14 -18.36 26.04 33.23
N ARG A 15 -18.69 25.35 34.32
CA ARG A 15 -19.93 24.57 34.44
C ARG A 15 -21.20 25.44 34.44
N ARG A 16 -21.10 26.70 34.81
CA ARG A 16 -22.19 27.67 34.80
C ARG A 16 -22.36 28.41 33.49
N ASP A 17 -21.37 28.35 32.63
CA ASP A 17 -21.41 28.92 31.29
C ASP A 17 -21.65 27.85 30.23
N PRO A 18 -22.90 27.65 29.81
CA PRO A 18 -23.25 26.60 28.86
C PRO A 18 -22.61 26.81 27.47
N LEU A 19 -22.30 28.08 27.11
CA LEU A 19 -21.67 28.39 25.84
C LEU A 19 -20.21 27.95 25.84
N THR A 20 -19.47 28.25 26.90
CA THR A 20 -18.07 27.83 27.08
C THR A 20 -17.99 26.30 27.16
N LEU A 21 -18.91 25.64 27.87
CA LEU A 21 -18.96 24.18 27.96
C LEU A 21 -19.25 23.55 26.57
N PHE A 22 -20.19 24.10 25.82
CA PHE A 22 -20.51 23.66 24.47
C PHE A 22 -19.29 23.77 23.54
N MET A 23 -18.63 24.95 23.52
CA MET A 23 -17.44 25.15 22.71
C MET A 23 -16.29 24.22 23.07
N LEU A 24 -16.08 23.94 24.36
CA LEU A 24 -15.01 23.09 24.87
C LEU A 24 -15.18 21.61 24.41
N VAL A 25 -16.40 21.14 24.26
CA VAL A 25 -16.72 19.77 23.85
C VAL A 25 -16.94 19.71 22.35
N PHE A 26 -17.72 20.63 21.80
CA PHE A 26 -18.11 20.61 20.39
C PHE A 26 -16.91 20.85 19.45
N PHE A 27 -16.07 21.83 19.77
CA PHE A 27 -14.97 22.20 18.87
C PHE A 27 -13.93 21.11 18.67
N PRO A 28 -13.39 20.42 19.72
CA PRO A 28 -12.51 19.28 19.55
C PRO A 28 -13.18 18.11 18.83
N THR A 29 -14.45 17.84 19.15
CA THR A 29 -15.20 16.75 18.52
C THR A 29 -15.43 17.03 17.04
N ALA A 30 -15.84 18.23 16.68
CA ALA A 30 -16.01 18.66 15.30
C ALA A 30 -14.69 18.60 14.51
N LEU A 31 -13.58 19.06 15.12
CA LEU A 31 -12.25 18.94 14.54
C LEU A 31 -11.84 17.48 14.29
N LEU A 32 -12.04 16.61 15.27
CA LEU A 32 -11.74 15.18 15.12
C LEU A 32 -12.55 14.53 14.00
N LEU A 33 -13.86 14.82 13.92
CA LEU A 33 -14.73 14.35 12.86
C LEU A 33 -14.32 14.91 11.49
N PHE A 34 -14.03 16.20 11.44
CA PHE A 34 -13.58 16.88 10.22
C PHE A 34 -12.25 16.29 9.72
N PHE A 35 -11.25 16.18 10.58
CA PHE A 35 -9.97 15.59 10.20
C PHE A 35 -10.08 14.10 9.92
N GLY A 36 -10.90 13.36 10.65
CA GLY A 36 -11.16 11.93 10.38
C GLY A 36 -11.78 11.71 9.01
N TYR A 37 -12.65 12.62 8.56
CA TYR A 37 -13.27 12.55 7.25
C TYR A 37 -12.33 13.06 6.13
N VAL A 38 -11.70 14.21 6.32
CA VAL A 38 -10.83 14.85 5.31
C VAL A 38 -9.51 14.10 5.13
N LEU A 39 -8.97 13.48 6.20
CA LEU A 39 -7.71 12.73 6.15
C LEU A 39 -7.87 11.27 5.72
N SER A 40 -9.08 10.83 5.35
CA SER A 40 -9.28 9.53 4.70
C SER A 40 -8.72 9.56 3.27
N PHE A 41 -7.39 9.57 3.15
CA PHE A 41 -6.68 9.40 1.88
C PHE A 41 -6.72 7.92 1.48
N ASP A 42 -7.89 7.49 1.03
CA ASP A 42 -8.05 6.17 0.44
C ASP A 42 -7.50 6.24 -1.00
N VAL A 43 -6.25 5.83 -1.16
CA VAL A 43 -5.62 5.72 -2.49
C VAL A 43 -6.20 4.46 -3.16
N ARG A 44 -7.36 4.61 -3.81
CA ARG A 44 -7.99 3.57 -4.63
C ARG A 44 -7.65 3.77 -6.10
N ASN A 45 -7.78 2.71 -6.88
CA ASN A 45 -7.58 2.73 -8.33
C ASN A 45 -6.17 3.14 -8.77
N VAL A 46 -5.15 2.64 -8.06
CA VAL A 46 -3.76 2.81 -8.49
C VAL A 46 -3.56 2.14 -9.84
N ARG A 47 -3.22 2.92 -10.87
CA ARG A 47 -2.93 2.40 -12.21
C ARG A 47 -1.66 1.56 -12.16
N LEU A 48 -1.83 0.25 -12.36
CA LEU A 48 -0.77 -0.75 -12.31
C LEU A 48 -0.45 -1.27 -13.70
N GLY A 49 0.83 -1.25 -14.06
CA GLY A 49 1.36 -1.96 -15.20
C GLY A 49 1.99 -3.29 -14.80
N VAL A 50 1.96 -4.29 -15.65
CA VAL A 50 2.55 -5.61 -15.38
C VAL A 50 3.42 -6.07 -16.53
N LEU A 51 4.64 -6.50 -16.21
CA LEU A 51 5.55 -7.22 -17.08
C LEU A 51 5.68 -8.65 -16.56
N ASP A 52 5.01 -9.60 -17.20
CA ASP A 52 5.09 -11.00 -16.85
C ASP A 52 6.07 -11.73 -17.79
N LEU A 53 7.28 -12.00 -17.29
CA LEU A 53 8.33 -12.72 -18.04
C LEU A 53 8.27 -14.23 -17.80
N ASP A 54 7.50 -14.67 -16.80
CA ASP A 54 7.39 -16.09 -16.44
C ASP A 54 6.26 -16.81 -17.18
N VAL A 55 5.16 -16.11 -17.41
CA VAL A 55 3.97 -16.60 -18.15
C VAL A 55 3.44 -17.94 -17.62
N SER A 56 3.61 -18.21 -16.31
CA SER A 56 3.14 -19.42 -15.64
C SER A 56 1.72 -19.27 -15.08
N ASP A 57 1.14 -20.37 -14.62
CA ASP A 57 -0.14 -20.33 -13.90
C ASP A 57 -0.03 -19.57 -12.59
N SER A 58 1.13 -19.67 -11.91
CA SER A 58 1.42 -18.94 -10.68
C SER A 58 1.54 -17.44 -10.91
N SER A 59 2.23 -17.00 -11.97
CA SER A 59 2.32 -15.57 -12.31
C SER A 59 0.95 -14.99 -12.66
N ARG A 60 0.16 -15.73 -13.43
CA ARG A 60 -1.24 -15.35 -13.75
C ARG A 60 -2.12 -15.28 -12.50
N ALA A 61 -1.96 -16.21 -11.55
CA ALA A 61 -2.69 -16.20 -10.29
C ALA A 61 -2.33 -14.96 -9.44
N PHE A 62 -1.04 -14.63 -9.34
CA PHE A 62 -0.58 -13.42 -8.64
C PHE A 62 -1.13 -12.14 -9.26
N ILE A 63 -1.12 -12.03 -10.61
CA ILE A 63 -1.69 -10.88 -11.33
C ILE A 63 -3.19 -10.76 -11.08
N ARG A 64 -3.94 -11.88 -11.10
CA ARG A 64 -5.38 -11.86 -10.78
C ARG A 64 -5.65 -11.38 -9.37
N GLN A 65 -4.84 -11.81 -8.41
CA GLN A 65 -4.98 -11.38 -7.02
C GLN A 65 -4.73 -9.88 -6.86
N LEU A 66 -3.71 -9.31 -7.52
CA LEU A 66 -3.48 -7.86 -7.55
C LEU A 66 -4.67 -7.10 -8.14
N ALA A 67 -5.26 -7.62 -9.23
CA ALA A 67 -6.39 -6.98 -9.92
C ALA A 67 -7.71 -7.08 -9.14
N SER A 68 -7.93 -8.14 -8.37
CA SER A 68 -9.20 -8.40 -7.67
C SER A 68 -9.35 -7.64 -6.36
N GLY A 69 -8.27 -7.09 -5.81
CA GLY A 69 -8.26 -6.49 -4.47
C GLY A 69 -8.79 -5.08 -4.37
N GLY A 70 -9.19 -4.44 -5.47
CA GLY A 70 -9.82 -3.13 -5.48
C GLY A 70 -8.89 -1.93 -5.29
N TYR A 71 -7.62 -2.16 -4.93
CA TYR A 71 -6.61 -1.09 -4.80
C TYR A 71 -5.90 -0.79 -6.12
N PHE A 72 -5.68 -1.84 -6.93
CA PHE A 72 -4.99 -1.74 -8.20
C PHE A 72 -5.95 -1.86 -9.37
N GLN A 73 -5.85 -0.93 -10.30
CA GLN A 73 -6.50 -1.01 -11.60
C GLN A 73 -5.46 -1.43 -12.62
N MET A 74 -5.65 -2.59 -13.22
CA MET A 74 -4.77 -3.07 -14.29
C MET A 74 -4.91 -2.14 -15.50
N ALA A 75 -3.88 -1.32 -15.74
CA ALA A 75 -3.90 -0.33 -16.80
C ALA A 75 -3.20 -0.84 -18.07
N MET A 76 -2.07 -1.52 -17.91
CA MET A 76 -1.20 -1.91 -19.04
C MET A 76 -0.53 -3.26 -18.78
N ARG A 77 -0.25 -3.98 -19.87
CA ARG A 77 0.70 -5.10 -19.89
C ARG A 77 1.86 -4.72 -20.78
N PHE A 78 3.07 -4.92 -20.27
CA PHE A 78 4.29 -4.53 -20.98
C PHE A 78 4.90 -5.74 -21.67
N ALA A 79 5.46 -5.49 -22.85
CA ALA A 79 6.25 -6.49 -23.58
C ALA A 79 7.72 -6.50 -23.15
N GLY A 80 8.20 -5.39 -22.54
CA GLY A 80 9.58 -5.26 -22.09
C GLY A 80 9.77 -4.18 -21.03
N ARG A 81 10.96 -4.18 -20.39
CA ARG A 81 11.30 -3.23 -19.33
C ARG A 81 11.25 -1.76 -19.79
N GLY A 82 11.74 -1.46 -20.99
CA GLY A 82 11.72 -0.09 -21.50
C GLY A 82 10.33 0.53 -21.63
N GLU A 83 9.30 -0.30 -21.88
CA GLU A 83 7.91 0.15 -21.86
C GLU A 83 7.44 0.48 -20.44
N ALA A 84 7.83 -0.30 -19.45
CA ALA A 84 7.49 -0.06 -18.05
C ALA A 84 8.15 1.23 -17.55
N ASP A 85 9.42 1.44 -17.86
CA ASP A 85 10.16 2.66 -17.51
C ASP A 85 9.48 3.89 -18.15
N THR A 86 9.20 3.85 -19.46
CA THR A 86 8.54 4.94 -20.18
C THR A 86 7.13 5.22 -19.64
N ALA A 87 6.39 4.19 -19.27
CA ALA A 87 5.04 4.35 -18.73
C ALA A 87 5.02 5.02 -17.35
N LEU A 88 6.02 4.71 -16.50
CA LEU A 88 6.24 5.37 -15.21
C LEU A 88 6.66 6.82 -15.39
N GLU A 89 7.64 7.11 -16.27
CA GLU A 89 8.12 8.46 -16.57
C GLU A 89 7.00 9.38 -17.10
N ARG A 90 6.13 8.84 -17.95
CA ARG A 90 4.96 9.58 -18.49
C ARG A 90 3.78 9.65 -17.53
N GLY A 91 3.87 9.04 -16.34
CA GLY A 91 2.76 8.96 -15.39
C GLY A 91 1.54 8.19 -15.93
N SER A 92 1.72 7.34 -16.97
CA SER A 92 0.64 6.51 -17.51
C SER A 92 0.23 5.43 -16.53
N VAL A 93 1.18 4.93 -15.73
CA VAL A 93 0.98 4.05 -14.58
C VAL A 93 1.67 4.66 -13.36
N MET A 94 1.15 4.37 -12.17
CA MET A 94 1.74 4.79 -10.90
C MET A 94 2.68 3.73 -10.32
N ALA A 95 2.47 2.49 -10.71
CA ALA A 95 3.33 1.37 -10.34
C ALA A 95 3.42 0.36 -11.48
N ALA A 96 4.54 -0.35 -11.53
CA ALA A 96 4.75 -1.49 -12.42
C ALA A 96 5.28 -2.67 -11.62
N VAL A 97 4.77 -3.85 -11.92
CA VAL A 97 5.24 -5.12 -11.33
C VAL A 97 5.90 -5.94 -12.42
N VAL A 98 7.15 -6.34 -12.18
CA VAL A 98 7.90 -7.24 -13.04
C VAL A 98 8.00 -8.59 -12.38
N ILE A 99 7.47 -9.61 -13.04
CA ILE A 99 7.56 -11.00 -12.61
C ILE A 99 8.66 -11.67 -13.43
N PRO A 100 9.78 -12.06 -12.81
CA PRO A 100 10.91 -12.64 -13.52
C PRO A 100 10.62 -14.07 -13.95
N LYS A 101 11.39 -14.57 -14.93
CA LYS A 101 11.39 -15.98 -15.32
C LYS A 101 11.76 -16.88 -14.14
N GLY A 102 11.11 -18.03 -14.03
CA GLY A 102 11.33 -18.99 -12.97
C GLY A 102 10.51 -18.72 -11.70
N PHE A 103 9.64 -17.70 -11.71
CA PHE A 103 8.76 -17.39 -10.56
C PHE A 103 7.89 -18.60 -10.16
N GLY A 104 7.17 -19.19 -11.12
CA GLY A 104 6.33 -20.36 -10.87
C GLY A 104 7.12 -21.61 -10.49
N GLU A 105 8.29 -21.80 -11.09
CA GLU A 105 9.19 -22.90 -10.76
C GLU A 105 9.70 -22.79 -9.31
N ALA A 106 10.15 -21.61 -8.88
CA ALA A 106 10.60 -21.38 -7.52
C ALA A 106 9.49 -21.69 -6.49
N LEU A 107 8.27 -21.23 -6.74
CA LEU A 107 7.12 -21.50 -5.88
C LEU A 107 6.77 -22.99 -5.82
N SER A 108 6.82 -23.68 -6.97
CA SER A 108 6.50 -25.11 -7.03
C SER A 108 7.49 -25.98 -6.24
N LYS A 109 8.73 -25.51 -6.11
CA LYS A 109 9.79 -26.15 -5.32
C LYS A 109 9.78 -25.74 -3.84
N GLY A 110 8.85 -24.88 -3.43
CA GLY A 110 8.83 -24.32 -2.06
C GLY A 110 9.97 -23.33 -1.79
N GLY A 111 10.58 -22.78 -2.83
CA GLY A 111 11.64 -21.78 -2.77
C GLY A 111 11.08 -20.34 -2.70
N THR A 112 12.00 -19.38 -2.56
CA THR A 112 11.66 -17.95 -2.59
C THR A 112 11.53 -17.48 -4.03
N ALA A 113 10.39 -16.85 -4.36
CA ALA A 113 10.16 -16.20 -5.64
C ALA A 113 10.09 -14.68 -5.40
N ALA A 114 10.97 -13.93 -6.06
CA ALA A 114 10.98 -12.47 -5.97
C ALA A 114 10.17 -11.85 -7.11
N VAL A 115 9.45 -10.78 -6.83
CA VAL A 115 8.84 -9.88 -7.82
C VAL A 115 9.40 -8.49 -7.63
N GLN A 116 9.67 -7.77 -8.71
CA GLN A 116 10.15 -6.41 -8.64
C GLN A 116 8.96 -5.44 -8.73
N GLY A 117 8.79 -4.57 -7.73
CA GLY A 117 7.88 -3.44 -7.76
C GLY A 117 8.63 -2.18 -8.16
N MET A 118 8.18 -1.48 -9.19
CA MET A 118 8.66 -0.15 -9.61
C MET A 118 7.53 0.83 -9.32
N ILE A 119 7.82 1.94 -8.66
CA ILE A 119 6.79 2.89 -8.20
C ILE A 119 7.25 4.30 -8.55
N ASP A 120 6.33 5.10 -9.07
CA ASP A 120 6.56 6.52 -9.29
C ASP A 120 6.78 7.23 -7.94
N GLY A 121 7.99 7.73 -7.73
CA GLY A 121 8.43 8.41 -6.51
C GLY A 121 8.11 9.91 -6.46
N SER A 122 7.42 10.48 -7.45
CA SER A 122 7.10 11.91 -7.52
C SER A 122 6.28 12.38 -6.32
N ASP A 123 5.41 11.52 -5.78
CA ASP A 123 4.69 11.73 -4.54
C ASP A 123 5.09 10.63 -3.54
N SER A 124 5.97 10.98 -2.61
CA SER A 124 6.54 10.04 -1.63
C SER A 124 5.48 9.39 -0.72
N ARG A 125 4.39 10.10 -0.40
CA ARG A 125 3.29 9.55 0.42
C ARG A 125 2.51 8.49 -0.35
N LYS A 126 2.14 8.79 -1.60
CA LYS A 126 1.45 7.82 -2.46
C LYS A 126 2.34 6.62 -2.73
N ALA A 127 3.64 6.85 -3.03
CA ALA A 127 4.60 5.79 -3.25
C ALA A 127 4.70 4.83 -2.06
N ALA A 128 4.78 5.35 -0.82
CA ALA A 128 4.81 4.54 0.39
C ALA A 128 3.53 3.70 0.58
N ILE A 129 2.36 4.27 0.29
CA ILE A 129 1.08 3.54 0.36
C ILE A 129 1.03 2.42 -0.68
N VAL A 130 1.41 2.71 -1.93
CA VAL A 130 1.46 1.72 -3.02
C VAL A 130 2.43 0.60 -2.71
N GLN A 131 3.61 0.92 -2.18
CA GLN A 131 4.58 -0.07 -1.72
C GLN A 131 4.00 -0.96 -0.63
N GLY A 132 3.31 -0.38 0.37
CA GLY A 132 2.65 -1.13 1.43
C GLY A 132 1.61 -2.11 0.90
N TYR A 133 0.81 -1.69 -0.09
CA TYR A 133 -0.17 -2.58 -0.73
C TYR A 133 0.51 -3.70 -1.51
N LEU A 134 1.51 -3.41 -2.34
CA LEU A 134 2.24 -4.43 -3.08
C LEU A 134 2.83 -5.47 -2.14
N GLN A 135 3.42 -5.03 -1.01
CA GLN A 135 3.97 -5.91 0.00
C GLN A 135 2.90 -6.78 0.68
N ALA A 136 1.74 -6.20 1.00
CA ALA A 136 0.63 -6.92 1.60
C ALA A 136 0.09 -8.02 0.66
N TYR A 137 -0.07 -7.70 -0.64
CA TYR A 137 -0.50 -8.69 -1.64
C TYR A 137 0.52 -9.79 -1.85
N ALA A 138 1.81 -9.47 -1.94
CA ALA A 138 2.87 -10.45 -2.06
C ALA A 138 2.90 -11.38 -0.83
N THR A 139 2.76 -10.83 0.37
CA THR A 139 2.70 -11.61 1.60
C THR A 139 1.46 -12.53 1.65
N ALA A 140 0.29 -12.03 1.24
CA ALA A 140 -0.93 -12.83 1.19
C ALA A 140 -0.81 -13.97 0.18
N PHE A 141 -0.28 -13.69 -1.02
CA PHE A 141 -0.03 -14.69 -2.04
C PHE A 141 0.97 -15.75 -1.57
N SER A 142 2.04 -15.34 -0.90
CA SER A 142 3.03 -16.25 -0.32
C SER A 142 2.41 -17.23 0.67
N ARG A 143 1.57 -16.73 1.56
CA ARG A 143 0.88 -17.57 2.56
C ARG A 143 -0.02 -18.58 1.88
N GLN A 144 -0.74 -18.19 0.83
CA GLN A 144 -1.59 -19.08 0.06
C GLN A 144 -0.77 -20.15 -0.66
N ALA A 145 0.26 -19.75 -1.42
CA ALA A 145 1.14 -20.65 -2.15
C ALA A 145 1.82 -21.67 -1.24
N LEU A 146 2.25 -21.25 -0.04
CA LEU A 146 2.81 -22.11 0.98
C LEU A 146 1.80 -23.09 1.56
N GLY A 147 0.58 -22.62 1.82
CA GLY A 147 -0.50 -23.50 2.29
C GLY A 147 -0.77 -24.63 1.29
N GLU A 148 -0.82 -24.30 -0.01
CA GLU A 148 -1.01 -25.27 -1.07
C GLU A 148 0.18 -26.24 -1.22
N TRP A 149 1.40 -25.72 -1.11
CA TRP A 149 2.62 -26.56 -1.15
C TRP A 149 2.73 -27.46 0.09
N ALA A 150 2.48 -26.95 1.28
CA ALA A 150 2.51 -27.72 2.52
C ALA A 150 1.43 -28.81 2.55
N ALA A 151 0.24 -28.51 2.03
CA ALA A 151 -0.83 -29.50 1.89
C ALA A 151 -0.45 -30.67 0.98
N ARG A 152 0.35 -30.40 -0.08
CA ARG A 152 0.84 -31.45 -0.99
C ARG A 152 1.93 -32.33 -0.38
N LEU A 153 2.74 -31.81 0.54
CA LEU A 153 3.95 -32.48 1.05
C LEU A 153 3.90 -32.85 2.54
N GLY A 154 2.83 -32.50 3.28
CA GLY A 154 2.71 -32.79 4.69
C GLY A 154 3.73 -32.07 5.60
N ARG A 155 4.31 -30.95 5.14
CA ARG A 155 5.34 -30.19 5.88
C ARG A 155 4.84 -28.82 6.33
N ARG A 156 5.45 -28.27 7.41
CA ARG A 156 5.13 -26.89 7.90
C ARG A 156 5.82 -25.83 7.03
N PRO A 157 5.11 -24.74 6.68
CA PRO A 157 5.61 -23.74 5.72
C PRO A 157 6.61 -22.74 6.31
N VAL A 158 7.60 -22.34 5.49
CA VAL A 158 8.49 -21.18 5.69
C VAL A 158 8.11 -20.14 4.65
N ILE A 159 8.03 -18.85 5.00
CA ILE A 159 7.47 -17.78 4.16
C ILE A 159 8.42 -17.41 3.00
N PRO A 160 8.01 -17.50 1.71
CA PRO A 160 8.93 -17.42 0.58
C PRO A 160 8.72 -16.31 -0.45
N VAL A 161 7.99 -15.22 -0.20
CA VAL A 161 7.92 -14.10 -1.16
C VAL A 161 8.44 -12.82 -0.56
N GLU A 162 9.50 -12.31 -1.14
CA GLU A 162 10.10 -11.02 -0.80
C GLU A 162 9.81 -10.01 -1.91
N VAL A 163 9.37 -8.80 -1.54
CA VAL A 163 9.18 -7.70 -2.49
C VAL A 163 10.40 -6.80 -2.38
N GLU A 164 11.25 -6.83 -3.41
CA GLU A 164 12.28 -5.82 -3.57
C GLU A 164 11.64 -4.52 -4.11
N GLY A 165 11.37 -3.60 -3.20
CA GLY A 165 10.89 -2.26 -3.54
C GLY A 165 12.04 -1.40 -4.08
N ARG A 166 12.03 -1.08 -5.37
CA ARG A 166 12.93 -0.08 -5.95
C ARG A 166 12.14 1.21 -6.18
N VAL A 167 12.40 2.21 -5.36
CA VAL A 167 11.85 3.56 -5.58
C VAL A 167 12.63 4.20 -6.71
N TRP A 168 11.94 4.50 -7.79
CA TRP A 168 12.50 5.25 -8.92
C TRP A 168 12.43 6.74 -8.61
N TYR A 169 13.58 7.35 -8.40
CA TYR A 169 13.70 8.80 -8.29
C TYR A 169 14.09 9.35 -9.66
N ASN A 170 13.23 10.17 -10.24
CA ASN A 170 13.56 10.91 -11.46
C ASN A 170 14.35 12.18 -11.08
N PRO A 171 15.67 12.25 -11.30
CA PRO A 171 16.47 13.43 -10.94
C PRO A 171 16.27 14.63 -11.87
N GLU A 172 15.48 14.48 -12.95
CA GLU A 172 15.29 15.51 -13.97
C GLU A 172 13.97 16.29 -13.86
N LEU A 173 13.27 16.27 -12.73
CA LEU A 173 12.17 17.19 -12.47
C LEU A 173 12.70 18.64 -12.37
N LYS A 174 13.14 19.20 -13.49
CA LYS A 174 13.20 20.64 -13.68
C LYS A 174 11.76 21.12 -13.79
N SER A 175 11.27 21.76 -12.72
CA SER A 175 10.03 22.53 -12.80
C SER A 175 10.25 23.66 -13.81
N SER A 176 9.47 23.64 -14.85
CA SER A 176 9.26 24.77 -15.77
C SER A 176 8.35 25.77 -15.10
#